data_6be5631c512adcbad1c863dbd5307f7d
#
_entry.id   6be5631c512adcbad1c863dbd5307f7d
#
_cell.length_a   1.000
_cell.length_b   1.000
_cell.length_c   1.000
_cell.angle_alpha   90.00
_cell.angle_beta   90.00
_cell.angle_gamma   90.00
#
_symmetry.space_group_name_H-M   'P 1'
#
loop_
_entity.id
_entity.type
_entity.pdbx_description
1 polymer ?
#
loop_
_entity_poly.entity_id
_entity_poly.type
_entity_poly.pdbx_seq_one_letter_code
_entity_poly.pdbx_strand_id
1 'polypeptide(L)'
;MKNWIRPEIAALSAYHIPAPGEWIKLDAMENPYRWPAELEREWLESLQNVEINRYPDPAAIELTNRLRSTMNIPADAGVVLGNGSDELIQMILMAIAESGRTVMAPEPSFVMYKMIATYVGMKFSAVPLKESDFELDLDKILTTIVEQQPAIIFLAYPNNPTGNLWKRADIEQILEVAEGFVVVDEAYHVFANDSFMGDIYKYENLLVMRTLSKMGLAGLRLGLLAGGRKWITEIDKVRLPYNINTLTQHTASFILNHE
;
A
#
# COMPACT_ATOMS: atom_id res chain seq x y z
N MET A 1 -33.35 -2.52 -21.56
CA MET A 1 -32.20 -1.57 -21.51
C MET A 1 -30.89 -2.37 -21.57
N LYS A 2 -29.92 -1.93 -22.38
CA LYS A 2 -28.60 -2.57 -22.44
C LYS A 2 -27.91 -2.35 -21.13
N ASN A 3 -27.40 -3.42 -20.48
CA ASN A 3 -26.63 -3.29 -19.24
C ASN A 3 -25.23 -2.75 -19.57
N TRP A 4 -24.88 -1.58 -19.05
CA TRP A 4 -23.58 -0.93 -19.26
C TRP A 4 -22.56 -1.28 -18.18
N ILE A 5 -23.00 -1.90 -17.08
CA ILE A 5 -22.10 -2.32 -16.00
C ILE A 5 -21.45 -3.64 -16.41
N ARG A 6 -20.13 -3.72 -16.25
CA ARG A 6 -19.37 -4.95 -16.50
C ARG A 6 -19.90 -6.07 -15.60
N PRO A 7 -20.03 -7.32 -16.12
CA PRO A 7 -20.55 -8.45 -15.34
C PRO A 7 -19.78 -8.70 -14.04
N GLU A 8 -18.45 -8.55 -14.08
CA GLU A 8 -17.58 -8.75 -12.92
C GLU A 8 -17.85 -7.73 -11.81
N ILE A 9 -18.19 -6.50 -12.19
CA ILE A 9 -18.56 -5.45 -11.21
C ILE A 9 -19.97 -5.69 -10.69
N ALA A 10 -20.89 -6.09 -11.57
CA ALA A 10 -22.28 -6.37 -11.17
C ALA A 10 -22.39 -7.55 -10.19
N ALA A 11 -21.41 -8.48 -10.23
CA ALA A 11 -21.33 -9.63 -9.32
C ALA A 11 -20.74 -9.29 -7.94
N LEU A 12 -20.13 -8.10 -7.78
CA LEU A 12 -19.55 -7.68 -6.50
C LEU A 12 -20.63 -7.12 -5.57
N SER A 13 -20.40 -7.31 -4.27
CA SER A 13 -21.07 -6.53 -3.23
C SER A 13 -20.22 -5.31 -2.86
N ALA A 14 -20.85 -4.20 -2.51
CA ALA A 14 -20.11 -3.06 -1.95
C ALA A 14 -19.36 -3.49 -0.69
N TYR A 15 -18.12 -3.00 -0.55
CA TYR A 15 -17.34 -3.28 0.65
C TYR A 15 -18.08 -2.72 1.87
N HIS A 16 -18.43 -3.61 2.79
CA HIS A 16 -19.19 -3.24 3.97
C HIS A 16 -18.29 -3.18 5.20
N ILE A 17 -18.26 -2.03 5.85
CA ILE A 17 -17.61 -1.85 7.15
C ILE A 17 -18.72 -1.91 8.20
N PRO A 18 -18.62 -2.83 9.20
CA PRO A 18 -19.59 -2.88 10.27
C PRO A 18 -19.69 -1.53 10.99
N ALA A 19 -20.91 -1.09 11.27
CA ALA A 19 -21.12 0.14 12.03
C ALA A 19 -20.53 0.01 13.44
N PRO A 20 -20.06 1.12 14.04
CA PRO A 20 -19.66 1.12 15.44
C PRO A 20 -20.79 0.60 16.33
N GLY A 21 -20.47 -0.29 17.26
CA GLY A 21 -21.40 -0.87 18.21
C GLY A 21 -20.80 -0.88 19.62
N GLU A 22 -21.41 -1.65 20.54
CA GLU A 22 -20.90 -1.81 21.92
C GLU A 22 -19.68 -2.75 22.02
N TRP A 23 -19.22 -3.30 20.90
CA TRP A 23 -18.07 -4.21 20.84
C TRP A 23 -16.73 -3.46 20.72
N ILE A 24 -15.66 -4.15 21.13
CA ILE A 24 -14.29 -3.68 20.91
C ILE A 24 -13.97 -3.88 19.43
N LYS A 25 -13.76 -2.75 18.71
CA LYS A 25 -13.47 -2.77 17.27
C LYS A 25 -11.97 -3.02 17.04
N LEU A 26 -11.63 -4.18 16.48
CA LEU A 26 -10.24 -4.60 16.20
C LEU A 26 -10.00 -4.89 14.70
N ASP A 27 -11.02 -4.75 13.86
CA ASP A 27 -10.99 -5.12 12.45
C ASP A 27 -10.16 -4.16 11.56
N ALA A 28 -9.95 -2.93 12.00
CA ALA A 28 -9.23 -1.91 11.25
C ALA A 28 -7.79 -1.67 11.73
N MET A 29 -7.39 -2.25 12.86
CA MET A 29 -6.06 -2.04 13.48
C MET A 29 -5.69 -0.56 13.62
N GLU A 30 -6.63 0.24 14.12
CA GLU A 30 -6.44 1.66 14.44
C GLU A 30 -5.70 1.81 15.77
N ASN A 31 -4.88 2.87 15.90
CA ASN A 31 -4.27 3.22 17.18
C ASN A 31 -5.36 3.77 18.13
N PRO A 32 -5.60 3.16 19.30
CA PRO A 32 -6.63 3.59 20.23
C PRO A 32 -6.25 4.85 21.05
N TYR A 33 -4.99 5.25 21.02
CA TYR A 33 -4.49 6.37 21.80
C TYR A 33 -4.62 7.69 21.04
N ARG A 34 -5.03 8.74 21.78
CA ARG A 34 -5.02 10.11 21.28
C ARG A 34 -3.63 10.71 21.43
N TRP A 35 -3.37 11.77 20.67
CA TRP A 35 -2.18 12.57 20.85
C TRP A 35 -2.14 13.22 22.24
N PRO A 36 -0.95 13.50 22.80
CA PRO A 36 -0.81 14.34 23.98
C PRO A 36 -1.47 15.70 23.75
N ALA A 37 -2.11 16.25 24.80
CA ALA A 37 -2.86 17.50 24.68
C ALA A 37 -1.99 18.69 24.20
N GLU A 38 -0.71 18.69 24.52
CA GLU A 38 0.23 19.72 24.08
C GLU A 38 0.47 19.63 22.57
N LEU A 39 0.74 18.44 22.05
CA LEU A 39 0.92 18.19 20.62
C LEU A 39 -0.35 18.54 19.82
N GLU A 40 -1.53 18.17 20.35
CA GLU A 40 -2.82 18.51 19.74
C GLU A 40 -3.02 20.04 19.67
N ARG A 41 -2.66 20.78 20.72
CA ARG A 41 -2.73 22.24 20.74
C ARG A 41 -1.82 22.87 19.69
N GLU A 42 -0.54 22.44 19.62
CA GLU A 42 0.42 22.95 18.65
C GLU A 42 -0.04 22.66 17.21
N TRP A 43 -0.59 21.48 16.97
CA TRP A 43 -1.17 21.13 15.67
C TRP A 43 -2.34 22.05 15.31
N LEU A 44 -3.27 22.31 16.24
CA LEU A 44 -4.42 23.21 16.01
C LEU A 44 -3.96 24.65 15.73
N GLU A 45 -2.94 25.14 16.43
CA GLU A 45 -2.33 26.44 16.16
C GLU A 45 -1.71 26.50 14.76
N SER A 46 -1.03 25.45 14.35
CA SER A 46 -0.40 25.38 13.03
C SER A 46 -1.40 25.40 11.87
N LEU A 47 -2.62 24.91 12.09
CA LEU A 47 -3.69 24.88 11.07
C LEU A 47 -4.20 26.29 10.70
N GLN A 48 -4.00 27.30 11.55
CA GLN A 48 -4.44 28.69 11.28
C GLN A 48 -3.80 29.28 10.02
N ASN A 49 -2.65 28.76 9.62
CA ASN A 49 -1.91 29.21 8.44
C ASN A 49 -2.18 28.39 7.17
N VAL A 50 -3.13 27.44 7.25
CA VAL A 50 -3.44 26.55 6.11
C VAL A 50 -4.48 27.19 5.20
N GLU A 51 -4.11 27.43 3.96
CA GLU A 51 -5.00 28.01 2.93
C GLU A 51 -5.87 26.92 2.28
N ILE A 52 -7.00 26.57 2.87
CA ILE A 52 -7.90 25.53 2.35
C ILE A 52 -8.68 25.92 1.08
N ASN A 53 -8.65 27.20 0.71
CA ASN A 53 -9.22 27.74 -0.52
C ASN A 53 -8.26 27.63 -1.74
N ARG A 54 -7.09 27.06 -1.55
CA ARG A 54 -6.09 26.81 -2.60
C ARG A 54 -5.85 25.32 -2.78
N TYR A 55 -5.44 24.95 -4.01
CA TYR A 55 -4.93 23.61 -4.25
C TYR A 55 -3.62 23.39 -3.48
N PRO A 56 -3.39 22.17 -2.96
CA PRO A 56 -2.12 21.83 -2.33
C PRO A 56 -0.96 21.80 -3.32
N ASP A 57 0.27 21.66 -2.81
CA ASP A 57 1.42 21.32 -3.65
C ASP A 57 1.15 19.99 -4.39
N PRO A 58 1.09 20.00 -5.74
CA PRO A 58 0.78 18.79 -6.50
C PRO A 58 1.85 17.70 -6.38
N ALA A 59 3.07 18.07 -6.05
CA ALA A 59 4.20 17.15 -5.86
C ALA A 59 4.40 16.76 -4.38
N ALA A 60 3.73 17.44 -3.43
CA ALA A 60 3.89 17.27 -1.99
C ALA A 60 5.38 17.16 -1.57
N ILE A 61 6.21 18.09 -2.08
CA ILE A 61 7.69 18.02 -2.00
C ILE A 61 8.15 17.97 -0.55
N GLU A 62 7.66 18.87 0.29
CA GLU A 62 8.03 18.92 1.70
C GLU A 62 7.70 17.61 2.41
N LEU A 63 6.46 17.15 2.27
CA LEU A 63 6.00 15.89 2.85
C LEU A 63 6.83 14.70 2.36
N THR A 64 7.08 14.62 1.05
CA THR A 64 7.88 13.53 0.46
C THR A 64 9.29 13.50 1.04
N ASN A 65 9.93 14.67 1.21
CA ASN A 65 11.27 14.75 1.79
C ASN A 65 11.29 14.29 3.26
N ARG A 66 10.28 14.65 4.04
CA ARG A 66 10.14 14.19 5.43
C ARG A 66 9.94 12.69 5.51
N LEU A 67 9.03 12.14 4.70
CA LEU A 67 8.80 10.70 4.63
C LEU A 67 10.07 9.93 4.22
N ARG A 68 10.88 10.48 3.30
CA ARG A 68 12.17 9.87 2.95
C ARG A 68 13.08 9.74 4.16
N SER A 69 13.21 10.81 4.94
CA SER A 69 14.06 10.83 6.13
C SER A 69 13.54 9.87 7.20
N THR A 70 12.28 10.02 7.60
CA THR A 70 11.67 9.23 8.68
C THR A 70 11.59 7.74 8.36
N MET A 71 11.31 7.38 7.11
CA MET A 71 11.13 5.98 6.71
C MET A 71 12.38 5.34 6.10
N ASN A 72 13.53 6.02 6.17
CA ASN A 72 14.83 5.55 5.65
C ASN A 72 14.74 5.13 4.16
N ILE A 73 14.03 5.91 3.34
CA ILE A 73 13.91 5.63 1.91
C ILE A 73 15.21 6.02 1.22
N PRO A 74 15.84 5.13 0.43
CA PRO A 74 17.08 5.43 -0.27
C PRO A 74 16.96 6.70 -1.15
N ALA A 75 18.02 7.53 -1.17
CA ALA A 75 17.98 8.86 -1.79
C ALA A 75 17.60 8.84 -3.28
N ASP A 76 18.07 7.83 -4.02
CA ASP A 76 17.80 7.72 -5.46
C ASP A 76 16.51 6.95 -5.79
N ALA A 77 15.84 6.36 -4.79
CA ALA A 77 14.56 5.70 -5.02
C ALA A 77 13.50 6.71 -5.49
N GLY A 78 12.65 6.31 -6.42
CA GLY A 78 11.42 7.03 -6.72
C GLY A 78 10.44 6.90 -5.53
N VAL A 79 9.60 7.92 -5.32
CA VAL A 79 8.49 7.88 -4.35
C VAL A 79 7.27 8.51 -4.98
N VAL A 80 6.12 7.86 -4.83
CA VAL A 80 4.82 8.42 -5.15
C VAL A 80 3.88 8.26 -3.95
N LEU A 81 3.05 9.27 -3.71
CA LEU A 81 2.09 9.30 -2.63
C LEU A 81 0.68 8.98 -3.13
N GLY A 82 -0.07 8.25 -2.31
CA GLY A 82 -1.46 7.90 -2.57
C GLY A 82 -2.37 8.20 -1.38
N ASN A 83 -3.64 8.29 -1.65
CA ASN A 83 -4.69 8.49 -0.65
C ASN A 83 -4.98 7.17 0.10
N GLY A 84 -3.99 6.73 0.87
CA GLY A 84 -3.87 5.40 1.45
C GLY A 84 -3.22 4.40 0.48
N SER A 85 -2.92 3.20 0.99
CA SER A 85 -2.39 2.10 0.19
C SER A 85 -3.37 1.64 -0.91
N ASP A 86 -4.67 1.78 -0.71
CA ASP A 86 -5.68 1.37 -1.69
C ASP A 86 -5.55 2.13 -3.01
N GLU A 87 -5.33 3.45 -2.95
CA GLU A 87 -5.08 4.25 -4.16
C GLU A 87 -3.76 3.85 -4.83
N LEU A 88 -2.71 3.54 -4.05
CA LEU A 88 -1.44 3.07 -4.61
C LEU A 88 -1.59 1.73 -5.33
N ILE A 89 -2.30 0.76 -4.75
CA ILE A 89 -2.61 -0.51 -5.41
C ILE A 89 -3.37 -0.24 -6.72
N GLN A 90 -4.36 0.66 -6.68
CA GLN A 90 -5.11 1.02 -7.87
C GLN A 90 -4.22 1.67 -8.95
N MET A 91 -3.35 2.60 -8.57
CA MET A 91 -2.42 3.25 -9.50
C MET A 91 -1.47 2.23 -10.15
N ILE A 92 -0.86 1.34 -9.35
CA ILE A 92 0.03 0.31 -9.87
C ILE A 92 -0.73 -0.57 -10.88
N LEU A 93 -1.90 -1.07 -10.50
CA LEU A 93 -2.68 -1.95 -11.36
C LEU A 93 -3.19 -1.23 -12.61
N MET A 94 -3.61 0.03 -12.52
CA MET A 94 -3.98 0.84 -13.70
C MET A 94 -2.80 1.04 -14.66
N ALA A 95 -1.59 1.23 -14.13
CA ALA A 95 -0.40 1.43 -14.98
C ALA A 95 0.01 0.17 -15.76
N ILE A 96 -0.33 -1.01 -15.25
CA ILE A 96 0.06 -2.30 -15.85
C ILE A 96 -1.11 -3.10 -16.42
N ALA A 97 -2.37 -2.62 -16.27
CA ALA A 97 -3.55 -3.35 -16.70
C ALA A 97 -3.57 -3.57 -18.21
N GLU A 98 -3.57 -4.84 -18.61
CA GLU A 98 -3.70 -5.29 -19.99
C GLU A 98 -4.45 -6.63 -20.02
N SER A 99 -5.17 -6.89 -21.11
CA SER A 99 -5.93 -8.13 -21.26
C SER A 99 -5.03 -9.36 -21.11
N GLY A 100 -5.42 -10.26 -20.24
CA GLY A 100 -4.69 -11.52 -19.99
C GLY A 100 -3.65 -11.45 -18.87
N ARG A 101 -3.20 -10.25 -18.46
CA ARG A 101 -2.26 -10.12 -17.33
C ARG A 101 -2.89 -10.57 -16.01
N THR A 102 -2.07 -11.16 -15.16
CA THR A 102 -2.48 -11.73 -13.88
C THR A 102 -1.85 -10.95 -12.73
N VAL A 103 -2.65 -10.68 -11.71
CA VAL A 103 -2.22 -10.26 -10.36
C VAL A 103 -2.17 -11.50 -9.49
N MET A 104 -1.11 -11.72 -8.75
CA MET A 104 -0.96 -12.84 -7.83
C MET A 104 -0.79 -12.35 -6.39
N ALA A 105 -1.37 -13.07 -5.45
CA ALA A 105 -1.09 -12.91 -4.03
C ALA A 105 -1.30 -14.23 -3.27
N PRO A 106 -0.58 -14.45 -2.16
CA PRO A 106 -0.95 -15.50 -1.20
C PRO A 106 -2.35 -15.24 -0.61
N GLU A 107 -3.12 -16.26 -0.26
CA GLU A 107 -4.40 -16.15 0.47
C GLU A 107 -4.42 -17.11 1.67
N PRO A 108 -4.97 -16.67 2.83
CA PRO A 108 -5.60 -15.37 3.08
C PRO A 108 -4.60 -14.21 3.17
N SER A 109 -4.95 -13.08 2.53
CA SER A 109 -4.20 -11.83 2.58
C SER A 109 -5.14 -10.63 2.41
N PHE A 110 -4.60 -9.43 2.21
CA PHE A 110 -5.39 -8.21 2.11
C PHE A 110 -6.34 -8.24 0.91
N VAL A 111 -7.64 -8.17 1.19
CA VAL A 111 -8.72 -8.39 0.21
C VAL A 111 -8.69 -7.41 -0.97
N MET A 112 -8.12 -6.20 -0.77
CA MET A 112 -8.11 -5.17 -1.81
C MET A 112 -7.23 -5.53 -3.01
N TYR A 113 -6.25 -6.40 -2.89
CA TYR A 113 -5.48 -6.86 -4.05
C TYR A 113 -6.40 -7.50 -5.10
N LYS A 114 -7.25 -8.42 -4.67
CA LYS A 114 -8.23 -9.10 -5.52
C LYS A 114 -9.33 -8.15 -6.01
N MET A 115 -9.86 -7.32 -5.11
CA MET A 115 -10.94 -6.40 -5.46
C MET A 115 -10.48 -5.40 -6.53
N ILE A 116 -9.32 -4.76 -6.33
CA ILE A 116 -8.83 -3.75 -7.27
C ILE A 116 -8.39 -4.41 -8.60
N ALA A 117 -7.80 -5.63 -8.57
CA ALA A 117 -7.55 -6.40 -9.80
C ALA A 117 -8.85 -6.58 -10.62
N THR A 118 -9.96 -6.93 -9.95
CA THR A 118 -11.28 -7.04 -10.59
C THR A 118 -11.76 -5.68 -11.14
N TYR A 119 -11.53 -4.58 -10.39
CA TYR A 119 -11.94 -3.23 -10.83
C TYR A 119 -11.27 -2.82 -12.13
N VAL A 120 -9.99 -3.14 -12.29
CA VAL A 120 -9.23 -2.81 -13.51
C VAL A 120 -9.32 -3.88 -14.60
N GLY A 121 -10.02 -4.99 -14.35
CA GLY A 121 -10.25 -6.06 -15.34
C GLY A 121 -9.07 -7.03 -15.50
N MET A 122 -8.15 -7.10 -14.54
CA MET A 122 -7.08 -8.08 -14.52
C MET A 122 -7.54 -9.39 -13.89
N LYS A 123 -6.89 -10.50 -14.27
CA LYS A 123 -7.08 -11.79 -13.60
C LYS A 123 -6.42 -11.76 -12.23
N PHE A 124 -7.01 -12.48 -11.26
CA PHE A 124 -6.42 -12.68 -9.95
C PHE A 124 -6.10 -14.16 -9.73
N SER A 125 -4.87 -14.46 -9.31
CA SER A 125 -4.39 -15.79 -8.96
C SER A 125 -4.06 -15.83 -7.48
N ALA A 126 -4.83 -16.60 -6.73
CA ALA A 126 -4.59 -16.85 -5.32
C ALA A 126 -3.72 -18.09 -5.14
N VAL A 127 -2.68 -18.00 -4.31
CA VAL A 127 -1.91 -19.17 -3.86
C VAL A 127 -2.16 -19.37 -2.38
N PRO A 128 -2.78 -20.50 -1.96
CA PRO A 128 -3.05 -20.73 -0.55
C PRO A 128 -1.78 -20.76 0.29
N LEU A 129 -1.82 -20.09 1.45
CA LEU A 129 -0.83 -20.26 2.51
C LEU A 129 -0.90 -21.68 3.09
N LYS A 130 0.14 -22.13 3.78
CA LYS A 130 0.11 -23.41 4.51
C LYS A 130 -0.95 -23.35 5.62
N GLU A 131 -1.79 -24.37 5.69
CA GLU A 131 -2.88 -24.42 6.68
C GLU A 131 -2.38 -24.55 8.12
N SER A 132 -1.15 -25.08 8.31
CA SER A 132 -0.60 -25.33 9.65
C SER A 132 -0.18 -24.08 10.41
N ASP A 133 0.32 -23.07 9.70
CA ASP A 133 1.04 -21.94 10.29
C ASP A 133 0.95 -20.64 9.51
N PHE A 134 0.19 -20.63 8.40
CA PHE A 134 0.08 -19.51 7.47
C PHE A 134 1.41 -19.04 6.85
N GLU A 135 2.42 -19.90 6.85
CA GLU A 135 3.67 -19.65 6.12
C GLU A 135 3.44 -19.77 4.60
N LEU A 136 4.33 -19.16 3.83
CA LEU A 136 4.30 -19.27 2.36
C LEU A 136 4.54 -20.73 1.97
N ASP A 137 3.68 -21.26 1.10
CA ASP A 137 3.97 -22.50 0.36
C ASP A 137 4.87 -22.14 -0.82
N LEU A 138 6.18 -21.99 -0.52
CA LEU A 138 7.16 -21.45 -1.46
C LEU A 138 7.21 -22.24 -2.76
N ASP A 139 7.23 -23.57 -2.68
CA ASP A 139 7.30 -24.42 -3.88
C ASP A 139 6.10 -24.19 -4.80
N LYS A 140 4.92 -24.06 -4.22
CA LYS A 140 3.68 -23.77 -4.95
C LYS A 140 3.67 -22.36 -5.53
N ILE A 141 4.18 -21.37 -4.78
CA ILE A 141 4.30 -19.99 -5.25
C ILE A 141 5.25 -19.93 -6.45
N LEU A 142 6.45 -20.49 -6.34
CA LEU A 142 7.45 -20.48 -7.41
C LEU A 142 6.94 -21.23 -8.66
N THR A 143 6.30 -22.38 -8.49
CA THR A 143 5.66 -23.10 -9.58
C THR A 143 4.60 -22.23 -10.27
N THR A 144 3.73 -21.58 -9.50
CA THR A 144 2.68 -20.70 -10.03
C THR A 144 3.27 -19.51 -10.78
N ILE A 145 4.37 -18.92 -10.28
CA ILE A 145 5.07 -17.81 -10.98
C ILE A 145 5.55 -18.26 -12.35
N VAL A 146 6.21 -19.42 -12.43
CA VAL A 146 6.73 -19.96 -13.70
C VAL A 146 5.60 -20.27 -14.68
N GLU A 147 4.51 -20.87 -14.21
CA GLU A 147 3.38 -21.28 -15.06
C GLU A 147 2.53 -20.10 -15.55
N GLN A 148 2.29 -19.09 -14.69
CA GLN A 148 1.34 -18.03 -14.99
C GLN A 148 1.98 -16.69 -15.34
N GLN A 149 3.27 -16.53 -15.08
CA GLN A 149 4.03 -15.29 -15.33
C GLN A 149 3.24 -14.03 -14.91
N PRO A 150 2.89 -13.91 -13.60
CA PRO A 150 2.09 -12.80 -13.13
C PRO A 150 2.80 -11.46 -13.40
N ALA A 151 2.05 -10.47 -13.88
CA ALA A 151 2.60 -9.13 -14.09
C ALA A 151 2.96 -8.43 -12.77
N ILE A 152 2.32 -8.88 -11.67
CA ILE A 152 2.57 -8.36 -10.34
C ILE A 152 2.20 -9.40 -9.27
N ILE A 153 2.98 -9.41 -8.19
CA ILE A 153 2.77 -10.21 -6.99
C ILE A 153 2.70 -9.27 -5.80
N PHE A 154 1.64 -9.36 -4.98
CA PHE A 154 1.53 -8.64 -3.72
C PHE A 154 1.87 -9.54 -2.55
N LEU A 155 2.75 -9.08 -1.67
CA LEU A 155 3.19 -9.76 -0.46
C LEU A 155 3.02 -8.81 0.73
N ALA A 156 1.97 -8.98 1.54
CA ALA A 156 1.79 -8.21 2.76
C ALA A 156 2.80 -8.67 3.83
N TYR A 157 3.62 -7.75 4.36
CA TYR A 157 4.77 -8.06 5.21
C TYR A 157 4.91 -7.03 6.35
N PRO A 158 4.39 -7.31 7.55
CA PRO A 158 3.63 -8.51 8.01
C PRO A 158 2.31 -8.73 7.27
N ASN A 159 1.90 -10.02 7.19
CA ASN A 159 0.68 -10.37 6.48
C ASN A 159 -0.60 -9.96 7.25
N ASN A 160 -1.60 -9.52 6.54
CA ASN A 160 -2.95 -9.29 7.04
C ASN A 160 -3.91 -10.29 6.36
N PRO A 161 -4.68 -11.15 7.08
CA PRO A 161 -5.01 -11.01 8.51
C PRO A 161 -4.18 -11.86 9.46
N THR A 162 -3.23 -12.68 9.01
CA THR A 162 -2.58 -13.71 9.81
C THR A 162 -1.54 -13.17 10.80
N GLY A 163 -1.01 -11.96 10.55
CA GLY A 163 -0.11 -11.22 11.44
C GLY A 163 1.33 -11.72 11.47
N ASN A 164 1.64 -12.82 10.80
CA ASN A 164 2.98 -13.39 10.76
C ASN A 164 3.90 -12.63 9.79
N LEU A 165 5.17 -12.66 10.08
CA LEU A 165 6.24 -12.12 9.24
C LEU A 165 6.92 -13.30 8.54
N TRP A 166 6.69 -13.47 7.25
CA TRP A 166 7.27 -14.58 6.48
C TRP A 166 8.80 -14.50 6.43
N LYS A 167 9.44 -15.61 6.12
CA LYS A 167 10.89 -15.63 6.01
C LYS A 167 11.36 -14.75 4.86
N ARG A 168 12.28 -13.84 5.18
CA ARG A 168 12.89 -12.96 4.18
C ARG A 168 13.45 -13.73 2.98
N ALA A 169 14.13 -14.85 3.23
CA ALA A 169 14.71 -15.69 2.19
C ALA A 169 13.67 -16.23 1.19
N ASP A 170 12.43 -16.48 1.62
CA ASP A 170 11.36 -16.94 0.74
C ASP A 170 10.91 -15.80 -0.19
N ILE A 171 10.79 -14.57 0.34
CA ILE A 171 10.47 -13.38 -0.45
C ILE A 171 11.60 -13.05 -1.43
N GLU A 172 12.86 -13.19 -1.03
CA GLU A 172 14.02 -12.98 -1.90
C GLU A 172 14.00 -13.96 -3.09
N GLN A 173 13.66 -15.24 -2.88
CA GLN A 173 13.50 -16.20 -3.98
C GLN A 173 12.34 -15.83 -4.91
N ILE A 174 11.24 -15.32 -4.39
CA ILE A 174 10.13 -14.82 -5.21
C ILE A 174 10.61 -13.65 -6.09
N LEU A 175 11.35 -12.70 -5.51
CA LEU A 175 11.92 -11.56 -6.23
C LEU A 175 12.88 -11.97 -7.34
N GLU A 176 13.67 -13.04 -7.13
CA GLU A 176 14.63 -13.57 -8.12
C GLU A 176 13.95 -14.28 -9.28
N VAL A 177 12.82 -14.94 -9.04
CA VAL A 177 12.13 -15.76 -10.06
C VAL A 177 11.06 -14.95 -10.82
N ALA A 178 10.48 -13.94 -10.18
CA ALA A 178 9.42 -13.15 -10.78
C ALA A 178 9.96 -12.20 -11.87
N GLU A 179 9.43 -12.32 -13.09
CA GLU A 179 9.67 -11.35 -14.17
C GLU A 179 8.85 -10.07 -14.01
N GLY A 180 7.67 -10.18 -13.38
CA GLY A 180 6.79 -9.06 -13.05
C GLY A 180 7.20 -8.34 -11.76
N PHE A 181 6.46 -7.28 -11.40
CA PHE A 181 6.70 -6.57 -10.15
C PHE A 181 6.38 -7.43 -8.93
N VAL A 182 7.16 -7.25 -7.87
CA VAL A 182 6.83 -7.75 -6.53
C VAL A 182 6.65 -6.55 -5.61
N VAL A 183 5.44 -6.38 -5.09
CA VAL A 183 5.12 -5.34 -4.09
C VAL A 183 5.20 -5.98 -2.73
N VAL A 184 6.18 -5.56 -1.93
CA VAL A 184 6.22 -5.85 -0.50
C VAL A 184 5.41 -4.75 0.20
N ASP A 185 4.22 -5.14 0.66
CA ASP A 185 3.31 -4.24 1.36
C ASP A 185 3.63 -4.23 2.85
N GLU A 186 4.36 -3.21 3.23
CA GLU A 186 4.80 -2.94 4.60
C GLU A 186 3.81 -2.05 5.38
N ALA A 187 2.51 -2.18 5.14
CA ALA A 187 1.50 -1.39 5.87
C ALA A 187 1.62 -1.54 7.39
N TYR A 188 2.10 -2.67 7.86
CA TYR A 188 2.30 -2.99 9.27
C TYR A 188 3.78 -2.94 9.71
N HIS A 189 4.65 -2.26 8.97
CA HIS A 189 6.10 -2.20 9.24
C HIS A 189 6.45 -1.73 10.67
N VAL A 190 5.62 -0.87 11.27
CA VAL A 190 5.83 -0.37 12.64
C VAL A 190 5.77 -1.49 13.70
N PHE A 191 5.24 -2.64 13.37
CA PHE A 191 5.16 -3.82 14.24
C PHE A 191 6.19 -4.89 13.86
N ALA A 192 7.05 -4.61 12.87
CA ALA A 192 8.04 -5.55 12.36
C ALA A 192 9.47 -5.03 12.60
N ASN A 193 10.41 -5.98 12.75
CA ASN A 193 11.84 -5.66 12.91
C ASN A 193 12.62 -5.85 11.60
N ASP A 194 11.91 -6.01 10.46
CA ASP A 194 12.51 -6.20 9.16
C ASP A 194 11.79 -5.38 8.10
N SER A 195 12.48 -5.05 7.00
CA SER A 195 11.97 -4.23 5.91
C SER A 195 12.77 -4.46 4.63
N PHE A 196 12.08 -4.41 3.50
CA PHE A 196 12.69 -4.44 2.16
C PHE A 196 12.99 -3.04 1.60
N MET A 197 12.72 -1.96 2.37
CA MET A 197 12.95 -0.60 1.91
C MET A 197 14.41 -0.35 1.48
N GLY A 198 15.38 -0.94 2.19
CA GLY A 198 16.80 -0.85 1.85
C GLY A 198 17.23 -1.67 0.62
N ASP A 199 16.40 -2.61 0.18
CA ASP A 199 16.73 -3.56 -0.91
C ASP A 199 16.20 -3.10 -2.29
N ILE A 200 15.59 -1.92 -2.39
CA ILE A 200 15.02 -1.37 -3.64
C ILE A 200 16.03 -1.40 -4.81
N TYR A 201 17.33 -1.27 -4.53
CA TYR A 201 18.36 -1.34 -5.58
C TYR A 201 18.93 -2.73 -5.82
N LYS A 202 18.67 -3.66 -4.91
CA LYS A 202 19.10 -5.05 -5.08
C LYS A 202 18.23 -5.77 -6.10
N TYR A 203 16.94 -5.43 -6.15
CA TYR A 203 15.96 -6.04 -7.04
C TYR A 203 15.26 -4.99 -7.89
N GLU A 204 15.42 -5.09 -9.20
CA GLU A 204 14.86 -4.10 -10.14
C GLU A 204 13.33 -4.09 -10.17
N ASN A 205 12.70 -5.23 -9.87
CA ASN A 205 11.26 -5.47 -9.85
C ASN A 205 10.61 -5.23 -8.48
N LEU A 206 11.40 -4.84 -7.45
CA LEU A 206 10.88 -4.59 -6.10
C LEU A 206 10.22 -3.21 -6.00
N LEU A 207 9.00 -3.22 -5.48
CA LEU A 207 8.29 -2.03 -5.00
C LEU A 207 7.96 -2.22 -3.52
N VAL A 208 8.18 -1.20 -2.70
CA VAL A 208 7.82 -1.22 -1.27
C VAL A 208 6.72 -0.22 -1.01
N MET A 209 5.63 -0.68 -0.42
CA MET A 209 4.47 0.15 -0.10
C MET A 209 4.31 0.28 1.42
N ARG A 210 4.04 1.50 1.91
CA ARG A 210 3.76 1.79 3.33
C ARG A 210 2.55 2.69 3.47
N THR A 211 1.98 2.73 4.66
CA THR A 211 0.90 3.66 5.03
C THR A 211 1.13 4.24 6.42
N LEU A 212 0.69 5.48 6.62
CA LEU A 212 0.67 6.12 7.94
C LEU A 212 -0.54 5.67 8.76
N SER A 213 -1.48 4.94 8.18
CA SER A 213 -2.70 4.50 8.86
C SER A 213 -2.42 3.70 10.13
N LYS A 214 -1.38 2.85 10.13
CA LYS A 214 -1.03 2.00 11.27
C LYS A 214 -0.07 2.65 12.27
N MET A 215 0.41 3.84 11.94
CA MET A 215 1.20 4.70 12.83
C MET A 215 0.33 5.66 13.69
N GLY A 216 -0.98 5.46 13.72
CA GLY A 216 -1.90 6.33 14.45
C GLY A 216 -2.46 7.51 13.62
N LEU A 217 -2.29 7.48 12.31
CA LEU A 217 -2.70 8.55 11.39
C LEU A 217 -3.70 8.05 10.35
N ALA A 218 -4.55 7.08 10.71
CA ALA A 218 -5.49 6.44 9.78
C ALA A 218 -6.42 7.44 9.07
N GLY A 219 -6.84 8.49 9.78
CA GLY A 219 -7.71 9.54 9.25
C GLY A 219 -7.07 10.41 8.16
N LEU A 220 -5.75 10.46 8.07
CA LEU A 220 -5.05 11.22 7.02
C LEU A 220 -5.09 10.55 5.65
N ARG A 221 -5.42 9.26 5.59
CA ARG A 221 -5.46 8.51 4.34
C ARG A 221 -4.18 8.68 3.51
N LEU A 222 -3.01 8.53 4.12
CA LEU A 222 -1.73 8.73 3.45
C LEU A 222 -0.95 7.41 3.34
N GLY A 223 -0.58 7.07 2.11
CA GLY A 223 0.32 5.97 1.76
C GLY A 223 1.46 6.45 0.87
N LEU A 224 2.52 5.68 0.81
CA LEU A 224 3.64 5.88 -0.09
C LEU A 224 4.03 4.57 -0.78
N LEU A 225 4.51 4.69 -2.00
CA LEU A 225 5.14 3.63 -2.77
C LEU A 225 6.55 4.08 -3.13
N ALA A 226 7.53 3.24 -2.81
CA ALA A 226 8.94 3.44 -3.15
C ALA A 226 9.44 2.33 -4.06
N GLY A 227 10.35 2.65 -4.97
CA GLY A 227 10.92 1.70 -5.90
C GLY A 227 11.94 2.33 -6.85
N GLY A 228 12.39 1.58 -7.84
CA GLY A 228 13.26 2.11 -8.89
C GLY A 228 12.63 3.34 -9.56
N ARG A 229 13.38 4.44 -9.65
CA ARG A 229 12.88 5.75 -10.16
C ARG A 229 12.15 5.62 -11.49
N LYS A 230 12.66 4.80 -12.41
CA LYS A 230 12.03 4.57 -13.72
C LYS A 230 10.59 4.06 -13.61
N TRP A 231 10.34 3.13 -12.68
CA TRP A 231 9.01 2.53 -12.50
C TRP A 231 8.05 3.45 -11.78
N ILE A 232 8.54 4.14 -10.75
CA ILE A 232 7.71 5.12 -10.02
C ILE A 232 7.30 6.27 -10.95
N THR A 233 8.19 6.71 -11.86
CA THR A 233 7.83 7.74 -12.86
C THR A 233 6.71 7.28 -13.80
N GLU A 234 6.67 6.01 -14.19
CA GLU A 234 5.58 5.48 -15.02
C GLU A 234 4.26 5.36 -14.23
N ILE A 235 4.34 4.89 -12.99
CA ILE A 235 3.17 4.78 -12.10
C ILE A 235 2.60 6.17 -11.78
N ASP A 236 3.45 7.17 -11.58
CA ASP A 236 3.01 8.55 -11.28
C ASP A 236 2.16 9.17 -12.41
N LYS A 237 2.28 8.69 -13.65
CA LYS A 237 1.48 9.19 -14.78
C LYS A 237 -0.02 8.95 -14.65
N VAL A 238 -0.43 7.95 -13.87
CA VAL A 238 -1.84 7.64 -13.61
C VAL A 238 -2.37 8.26 -12.32
N ARG A 239 -1.50 8.95 -11.57
CA ARG A 239 -1.91 9.69 -10.36
C ARG A 239 -2.75 10.91 -10.75
N LEU A 240 -3.89 11.08 -10.08
CA LEU A 240 -4.70 12.27 -10.26
C LEU A 240 -4.00 13.49 -9.64
N PRO A 241 -4.08 14.67 -10.28
CA PRO A 241 -3.48 15.88 -9.74
C PRO A 241 -4.10 16.22 -8.37
N TYR A 242 -3.27 16.72 -7.45
CA TYR A 242 -3.70 17.13 -6.11
C TYR A 242 -4.32 16.02 -5.27
N ASN A 243 -3.97 14.75 -5.52
CA ASN A 243 -4.57 13.61 -4.83
C ASN A 243 -4.36 13.64 -3.31
N ILE A 244 -3.27 14.23 -2.81
CA ILE A 244 -3.05 14.42 -1.37
C ILE A 244 -3.50 15.85 -0.99
N ASN A 245 -4.57 15.94 -0.22
CA ASN A 245 -5.17 17.21 0.15
C ASN A 245 -4.29 18.03 1.11
N THR A 246 -4.56 19.32 1.19
CA THR A 246 -3.78 20.30 1.99
C THR A 246 -3.68 19.93 3.46
N LEU A 247 -4.78 19.50 4.09
CA LEU A 247 -4.78 19.14 5.50
C LEU A 247 -3.95 17.88 5.77
N THR A 248 -4.01 16.90 4.88
CA THR A 248 -3.16 15.71 4.97
C THR A 248 -1.69 16.07 4.83
N GLN A 249 -1.31 16.88 3.82
CA GLN A 249 0.08 17.30 3.64
C GLN A 249 0.59 18.06 4.87
N HIS A 250 -0.17 19.03 5.36
CA HIS A 250 0.22 19.84 6.52
C HIS A 250 0.34 18.98 7.78
N THR A 251 -0.71 18.20 8.11
CA THR A 251 -0.74 17.42 9.36
C THR A 251 0.34 16.33 9.37
N ALA A 252 0.55 15.63 8.26
CA ALA A 252 1.59 14.62 8.17
C ALA A 252 2.99 15.25 8.30
N SER A 253 3.24 16.39 7.62
CA SER A 253 4.49 17.12 7.77
C SER A 253 4.71 17.62 9.19
N PHE A 254 3.67 18.09 9.87
CA PHE A 254 3.74 18.52 11.26
C PHE A 254 4.15 17.38 12.18
N ILE A 255 3.47 16.23 12.12
CA ILE A 255 3.74 15.08 13.00
C ILE A 255 5.14 14.51 12.74
N LEU A 256 5.56 14.37 11.49
CA LEU A 256 6.90 13.85 11.15
C LEU A 256 8.05 14.76 11.60
N ASN A 257 7.77 15.94 12.16
CA ASN A 257 8.75 16.82 12.80
C ASN A 257 8.87 16.61 14.32
N HIS A 258 7.92 15.89 14.91
CA HIS A 258 7.80 15.72 16.35
C HIS A 258 8.12 14.28 16.81
N GLU A 259 8.82 13.52 15.95
CA GLU A 259 9.32 12.18 16.29
C GLU A 259 10.50 12.20 17.25
#